data_748c624fc5bc55f91cc411435ac131d4
#
_entry.id   748c624fc5bc55f91cc411435ac131d4
#
_cell.length_a   1.000
_cell.length_b   1.000
_cell.length_c   1.000
_cell.angle_alpha   90.00
_cell.angle_beta   90.00
_cell.angle_gamma   90.00
#
_symmetry.space_group_name_H-M   'P 1'
#
loop_
_entity.id
_entity.type
_entity.pdbx_description
1 polymer ?
#
loop_
_entity_poly.entity_id
_entity_poly.type
_entity_poly.pdbx_seq_one_letter_code
_entity_poly.pdbx_strand_id
1 'polypeptide(L)'
;MNQAWWKESVVYQIYPRSFNDSNGDGIGDIPGIIEKLDYLKSLGVDVIWLSPVYESPNDDNGYDIADYQAIMDEFGTMNDWEHLLEEIHNRDMKLIMDLVVNHSSDEHHWFQESKKSKDNPYRDYYIWRPGKDGKEPNNWESTFSGSAWEYDEVTDEYYLHLFSRKQPDLNWENPQLRHEIYDMMKWWLDKGIDGFRMDVINFISKEPGLPDAPTPDGKKYINGGQYYIDGPRSHEFL
;
A
#
# COMPACT_ATOMS: atom_id res chain seq x y z
N MET A 1 32.23 2.34 15.76
CA MET A 1 30.76 2.41 15.75
C MET A 1 30.29 1.56 14.58
N ASN A 2 29.51 0.52 14.82
CA ASN A 2 28.96 -0.25 13.69
C ASN A 2 27.98 0.67 12.94
N GLN A 3 28.38 1.11 11.78
CA GLN A 3 27.56 1.96 10.91
C GLN A 3 26.43 1.08 10.37
N ALA A 4 25.18 1.52 10.51
CA ALA A 4 24.05 0.77 10.01
C ALA A 4 24.11 0.73 8.48
N TRP A 5 24.09 -0.45 7.88
CA TRP A 5 24.29 -0.70 6.44
C TRP A 5 23.42 0.22 5.56
N TRP A 6 22.17 0.43 5.97
CA TRP A 6 21.19 1.23 5.23
C TRP A 6 21.49 2.73 5.16
N LYS A 7 22.43 3.25 5.97
CA LYS A 7 22.77 4.68 5.98
C LYS A 7 23.70 5.10 4.83
N GLU A 8 24.43 4.15 4.26
CA GLU A 8 25.42 4.41 3.20
C GLU A 8 25.07 3.70 1.89
N SER A 9 24.00 2.92 1.89
CA SER A 9 23.58 2.13 0.74
C SER A 9 22.99 2.97 -0.38
N VAL A 10 23.34 2.61 -1.61
CA VAL A 10 22.69 3.11 -2.82
C VAL A 10 21.45 2.26 -3.09
N VAL A 11 20.28 2.88 -3.02
CA VAL A 11 18.99 2.23 -3.28
C VAL A 11 18.57 2.50 -4.71
N TYR A 12 18.24 1.44 -5.45
CA TYR A 12 17.71 1.52 -6.80
C TYR A 12 16.26 1.01 -6.83
N GLN A 13 15.34 1.87 -7.24
CA GLN A 13 13.93 1.49 -7.43
C GLN A 13 13.74 0.75 -8.74
N ILE A 14 13.12 -0.41 -8.69
CA ILE A 14 12.64 -1.14 -9.87
C ILE A 14 11.12 -1.03 -9.93
N TYR A 15 10.63 -0.50 -11.03
CA TYR A 15 9.23 -0.57 -11.42
C TYR A 15 9.06 -1.79 -12.34
N PRO A 16 8.54 -2.94 -11.84
CA PRO A 16 8.61 -4.22 -12.55
C PRO A 16 8.10 -4.15 -13.98
N ARG A 17 6.89 -3.62 -14.16
CA ARG A 17 6.18 -3.54 -15.44
C ARG A 17 6.99 -2.93 -16.59
N SER A 18 7.87 -1.97 -16.30
CA SER A 18 8.62 -1.21 -17.31
C SER A 18 10.13 -1.44 -17.29
N PHE A 19 10.62 -2.41 -16.50
CA PHE A 19 12.06 -2.58 -16.30
C PHE A 19 12.72 -3.47 -17.36
N ASN A 20 12.32 -4.74 -17.46
CA ASN A 20 12.81 -5.68 -18.46
C ASN A 20 11.80 -6.81 -18.68
N ASP A 21 11.37 -6.97 -19.90
CA ASP A 21 10.44 -8.00 -20.37
C ASP A 21 11.26 -9.22 -20.85
N SER A 22 11.16 -10.34 -20.12
CA SER A 22 11.93 -11.55 -20.45
C SER A 22 11.23 -12.47 -21.44
N ASN A 23 9.91 -12.37 -21.55
CA ASN A 23 9.08 -13.29 -22.35
C ASN A 23 8.58 -12.69 -23.67
N GLY A 24 8.71 -11.36 -23.84
CA GLY A 24 8.34 -10.64 -25.07
C GLY A 24 6.86 -10.28 -25.17
N ASP A 25 6.14 -10.23 -24.06
CA ASP A 25 4.70 -9.87 -24.04
C ASP A 25 4.44 -8.36 -23.91
N GLY A 26 5.49 -7.56 -23.72
CA GLY A 26 5.43 -6.12 -23.57
C GLY A 26 5.36 -5.64 -22.13
N ILE A 27 5.40 -6.55 -21.15
CA ILE A 27 5.34 -6.28 -19.72
C ILE A 27 6.63 -6.77 -19.07
N GLY A 28 7.30 -5.91 -18.31
CA GLY A 28 8.46 -6.30 -17.51
C GLY A 28 8.05 -7.26 -16.39
N ASP A 29 8.95 -8.19 -16.07
CA ASP A 29 8.67 -9.31 -15.17
C ASP A 29 9.84 -9.61 -14.20
N ILE A 30 9.61 -10.48 -13.23
CA ILE A 30 10.60 -10.87 -12.22
C ILE A 30 11.81 -11.59 -12.88
N PRO A 31 11.63 -12.55 -13.81
CA PRO A 31 12.77 -13.12 -14.53
C PRO A 31 13.60 -12.07 -15.28
N GLY A 32 12.96 -11.08 -15.87
CA GLY A 32 13.64 -9.95 -16.50
C GLY A 32 14.46 -9.11 -15.53
N ILE A 33 14.01 -8.95 -14.28
CA ILE A 33 14.83 -8.31 -13.24
C ILE A 33 16.08 -9.14 -12.97
N ILE A 34 15.94 -10.45 -12.82
CA ILE A 34 17.07 -11.37 -12.58
C ILE A 34 18.15 -11.22 -13.65
N GLU A 35 17.77 -11.13 -14.93
CA GLU A 35 18.69 -10.93 -16.05
C GLU A 35 19.54 -9.66 -15.94
N LYS A 36 19.08 -8.66 -15.19
CA LYS A 36 19.76 -7.36 -15.06
C LYS A 36 20.51 -7.17 -13.73
N LEU A 37 20.54 -8.17 -12.86
CA LEU A 37 21.17 -8.01 -11.53
C LEU A 37 22.68 -7.75 -11.62
N ASP A 38 23.41 -8.37 -12.55
CA ASP A 38 24.84 -8.11 -12.76
C ASP A 38 25.10 -6.67 -13.23
N TYR A 39 24.22 -6.15 -14.08
CA TYR A 39 24.27 -4.74 -14.49
C TYR A 39 24.04 -3.80 -13.29
N LEU A 40 23.02 -4.05 -12.49
CA LEU A 40 22.73 -3.24 -11.29
C LEU A 40 23.90 -3.29 -10.30
N LYS A 41 24.47 -4.47 -10.06
CA LYS A 41 25.67 -4.62 -9.23
C LYS A 41 26.84 -3.82 -9.76
N SER A 42 27.06 -3.84 -11.08
CA SER A 42 28.15 -3.08 -11.73
C SER A 42 27.98 -1.56 -11.61
N LEU A 43 26.75 -1.08 -11.44
CA LEU A 43 26.45 0.33 -11.17
C LEU A 43 26.73 0.75 -9.72
N GLY A 44 27.03 -0.20 -8.82
CA GLY A 44 27.22 0.06 -7.40
C GLY A 44 25.92 0.11 -6.60
N VAL A 45 24.86 -0.54 -7.06
CA VAL A 45 23.62 -0.70 -6.31
C VAL A 45 23.81 -1.66 -5.15
N ASP A 46 23.40 -1.25 -3.95
CA ASP A 46 23.46 -2.05 -2.73
C ASP A 46 22.10 -2.64 -2.37
N VAL A 47 21.03 -1.91 -2.65
CA VAL A 47 19.65 -2.27 -2.28
C VAL A 47 18.72 -2.09 -3.46
N ILE A 48 17.95 -3.10 -3.75
CA ILE A 48 16.82 -3.02 -4.68
C ILE A 48 15.55 -2.73 -3.89
N TRP A 49 14.89 -1.62 -4.22
CA TRP A 49 13.52 -1.38 -3.84
C TRP A 49 12.61 -1.83 -4.97
N LEU A 50 11.87 -2.91 -4.71
CA LEU A 50 10.91 -3.44 -5.65
C LEU A 50 9.55 -2.76 -5.39
N SER A 51 9.06 -1.98 -6.37
CA SER A 51 7.70 -1.46 -6.36
C SER A 51 6.70 -2.63 -6.34
N PRO A 52 5.42 -2.42 -5.94
CA PRO A 52 4.51 -3.53 -5.66
C PRO A 52 4.43 -4.56 -6.78
N VAL A 53 4.65 -5.83 -6.41
CA VAL A 53 4.48 -7.01 -7.28
C VAL A 53 3.36 -7.93 -6.78
N TYR A 54 2.63 -7.47 -5.77
CA TYR A 54 1.54 -8.20 -5.17
C TYR A 54 0.34 -8.32 -6.13
N GLU A 55 -0.56 -9.26 -5.84
CA GLU A 55 -1.83 -9.36 -6.58
C GLU A 55 -2.60 -8.04 -6.50
N SER A 56 -2.95 -7.50 -7.66
CA SER A 56 -3.58 -6.18 -7.79
C SER A 56 -4.41 -6.09 -9.07
N PRO A 57 -5.60 -5.44 -9.05
CA PRO A 57 -6.34 -5.12 -10.27
C PRO A 57 -5.72 -3.95 -11.08
N ASN A 58 -4.59 -3.37 -10.61
CA ASN A 58 -3.85 -2.30 -11.30
C ASN A 58 -4.62 -0.98 -11.53
N ASP A 59 -5.51 -0.61 -10.65
CA ASP A 59 -6.15 0.71 -10.69
C ASP A 59 -5.12 1.84 -10.47
N ASP A 60 -4.12 1.58 -9.62
CA ASP A 60 -3.04 2.50 -9.30
C ASP A 60 -1.66 1.82 -9.41
N ASN A 61 -1.41 1.15 -10.53
CA ASN A 61 -0.11 0.55 -10.87
C ASN A 61 0.45 -0.38 -9.77
N GLY A 62 -0.40 -1.19 -9.14
CA GLY A 62 -0.02 -2.14 -8.09
C GLY A 62 -0.12 -1.59 -6.67
N TYR A 63 -0.34 -0.29 -6.48
CA TYR A 63 -0.57 0.30 -5.15
C TYR A 63 -2.00 0.10 -4.62
N ASP A 64 -2.83 -0.63 -5.33
CA ASP A 64 -4.15 -1.13 -4.95
C ASP A 64 -4.07 -2.66 -4.76
N ILE A 65 -3.62 -3.09 -3.58
CA ILE A 65 -3.26 -4.49 -3.31
C ILE A 65 -4.50 -5.31 -2.97
N ALA A 66 -4.74 -6.40 -3.73
CA ALA A 66 -5.83 -7.34 -3.51
C ALA A 66 -5.42 -8.54 -2.64
N ASP A 67 -4.15 -8.94 -2.67
CA ASP A 67 -3.55 -9.94 -1.78
C ASP A 67 -2.09 -9.61 -1.50
N TYR A 68 -1.77 -9.34 -0.23
CA TYR A 68 -0.41 -8.97 0.23
C TYR A 68 0.58 -10.13 0.22
N GLN A 69 0.12 -11.38 0.08
CA GLN A 69 0.95 -12.58 0.17
C GLN A 69 0.96 -13.40 -1.13
N ALA A 70 0.44 -12.84 -2.22
CA ALA A 70 0.50 -13.40 -3.56
C ALA A 70 1.33 -12.51 -4.49
N ILE A 71 1.96 -13.10 -5.48
CA ILE A 71 2.64 -12.39 -6.58
C ILE A 71 1.66 -12.32 -7.76
N MET A 72 1.57 -11.16 -8.39
CA MET A 72 0.72 -10.93 -9.54
C MET A 72 1.22 -11.75 -10.74
N ASP A 73 0.33 -12.51 -11.36
CA ASP A 73 0.64 -13.45 -12.44
C ASP A 73 1.42 -12.80 -13.61
N GLU A 74 1.14 -11.53 -13.93
CA GLU A 74 1.85 -10.79 -14.98
C GLU A 74 3.35 -10.63 -14.70
N PHE A 75 3.77 -10.64 -13.45
CA PHE A 75 5.16 -10.46 -13.05
C PHE A 75 5.89 -11.80 -12.83
N GLY A 76 5.16 -12.89 -12.68
CA GLY A 76 5.69 -14.21 -12.42
C GLY A 76 5.03 -14.91 -11.25
N THR A 77 5.72 -15.88 -10.68
CA THR A 77 5.24 -16.70 -9.58
C THR A 77 5.98 -16.39 -8.28
N MET A 78 5.49 -16.93 -7.16
CA MET A 78 6.21 -16.89 -5.89
C MET A 78 7.59 -17.55 -5.99
N ASN A 79 7.72 -18.63 -6.78
CA ASN A 79 9.02 -19.27 -7.02
C ASN A 79 9.99 -18.34 -7.77
N ASP A 80 9.50 -17.57 -8.73
CA ASP A 80 10.34 -16.59 -9.45
C ASP A 80 10.79 -15.48 -8.48
N TRP A 81 9.92 -15.06 -7.58
CA TRP A 81 10.26 -14.07 -6.57
C TRP A 81 11.29 -14.63 -5.55
N GLU A 82 11.12 -15.85 -5.08
CA GLU A 82 12.08 -16.51 -4.19
C GLU A 82 13.45 -16.65 -4.87
N HIS A 83 13.47 -16.99 -6.17
CA HIS A 83 14.69 -17.03 -6.97
C HIS A 83 15.32 -15.64 -7.14
N LEU A 84 14.52 -14.60 -7.36
CA LEU A 84 15.02 -13.22 -7.41
C LEU A 84 15.71 -12.83 -6.09
N LEU A 85 15.10 -13.15 -4.94
CA LEU A 85 15.68 -12.86 -3.62
C LEU A 85 17.02 -13.58 -3.44
N GLU A 86 17.10 -14.87 -3.79
CA GLU A 86 18.34 -15.65 -3.73
C GLU A 86 19.43 -15.03 -4.61
N GLU A 87 19.10 -14.65 -5.84
CA GLU A 87 20.06 -14.07 -6.79
C GLU A 87 20.54 -12.66 -6.39
N ILE A 88 19.69 -11.88 -5.72
CA ILE A 88 20.05 -10.60 -5.12
C ILE A 88 21.08 -10.82 -4.00
N HIS A 89 20.81 -11.75 -3.08
CA HIS A 89 21.67 -12.07 -1.95
C HIS A 89 23.00 -12.70 -2.41
N ASN A 90 22.99 -13.54 -3.45
CA ASN A 90 24.21 -14.12 -4.04
C ASN A 90 25.17 -13.06 -4.59
N ARG A 91 24.68 -11.85 -4.84
CA ARG A 91 25.49 -10.69 -5.30
C ARG A 91 25.82 -9.70 -4.19
N ASP A 92 25.65 -10.08 -2.93
CA ASP A 92 25.80 -9.16 -1.78
C ASP A 92 24.99 -7.86 -1.98
N MET A 93 23.77 -7.98 -2.51
CA MET A 93 22.77 -6.93 -2.54
C MET A 93 21.62 -7.28 -1.60
N LYS A 94 20.72 -6.32 -1.40
CA LYS A 94 19.56 -6.44 -0.51
C LYS A 94 18.27 -6.16 -1.25
N LEU A 95 17.18 -6.76 -0.76
CA LEU A 95 15.84 -6.52 -1.29
C LEU A 95 14.96 -5.90 -0.23
N ILE A 96 14.37 -4.75 -0.55
CA ILE A 96 13.26 -4.19 0.21
C ILE A 96 11.98 -4.19 -0.64
N MET A 97 10.88 -4.58 0.00
CA MET A 97 9.56 -4.61 -0.62
C MET A 97 8.78 -3.34 -0.30
N ASP A 98 7.81 -3.01 -1.12
CA ASP A 98 6.91 -1.89 -0.83
C ASP A 98 5.84 -2.31 0.19
N LEU A 99 5.66 -1.54 1.26
CA LEU A 99 4.64 -1.75 2.28
C LEU A 99 3.54 -0.72 2.10
N VAL A 100 2.45 -1.13 1.46
CA VAL A 100 1.29 -0.28 1.15
C VAL A 100 0.16 -0.63 2.11
N VAL A 101 0.11 0.02 3.25
CA VAL A 101 -0.80 -0.32 4.35
C VAL A 101 -1.66 0.85 4.87
N ASN A 102 -1.67 1.98 4.16
CA ASN A 102 -2.68 3.00 4.39
C ASN A 102 -4.05 2.57 3.86
N HIS A 103 -4.06 1.82 2.76
CA HIS A 103 -5.26 1.35 2.05
C HIS A 103 -4.99 -0.03 1.45
N SER A 104 -6.04 -0.71 1.00
CA SER A 104 -5.96 -1.90 0.15
C SER A 104 -6.72 -1.66 -1.15
N SER A 105 -6.71 -2.64 -2.08
CA SER A 105 -7.70 -2.68 -3.15
C SER A 105 -9.12 -2.86 -2.60
N ASP A 106 -10.11 -2.31 -3.30
CA ASP A 106 -11.52 -2.65 -3.06
C ASP A 106 -11.85 -4.12 -3.40
N GLU A 107 -10.95 -4.80 -4.14
CA GLU A 107 -11.04 -6.23 -4.44
C GLU A 107 -10.37 -7.11 -3.35
N HIS A 108 -9.68 -6.54 -2.37
CA HIS A 108 -9.12 -7.28 -1.26
C HIS A 108 -10.22 -8.00 -0.47
N HIS A 109 -9.96 -9.25 -0.05
CA HIS A 109 -10.92 -10.06 0.70
C HIS A 109 -11.52 -9.32 1.91
N TRP A 110 -10.69 -8.60 2.67
CA TRP A 110 -11.18 -7.83 3.83
C TRP A 110 -12.23 -6.79 3.44
N PHE A 111 -12.03 -6.08 2.32
CA PHE A 111 -13.00 -5.07 1.90
C PHE A 111 -14.26 -5.71 1.33
N GLN A 112 -14.12 -6.78 0.55
CA GLN A 112 -15.26 -7.53 0.02
C GLN A 112 -16.16 -8.10 1.12
N GLU A 113 -15.57 -8.51 2.26
CA GLU A 113 -16.33 -8.90 3.44
C GLU A 113 -16.91 -7.68 4.17
N SER A 114 -16.09 -6.64 4.41
CA SER A 114 -16.47 -5.41 5.12
C SER A 114 -17.73 -4.74 4.59
N LYS A 115 -17.92 -4.73 3.27
CA LYS A 115 -19.07 -4.08 2.62
C LYS A 115 -20.37 -4.92 2.62
N LYS A 116 -20.33 -6.19 3.03
CA LYS A 116 -21.54 -7.05 3.01
C LYS A 116 -22.58 -6.66 4.06
N SER A 117 -22.14 -6.24 5.25
CA SER A 117 -23.04 -5.80 6.32
C SER A 117 -22.27 -4.99 7.37
N LYS A 118 -23.01 -4.18 8.16
CA LYS A 118 -22.45 -3.43 9.30
C LYS A 118 -21.95 -4.32 10.44
N ASP A 119 -22.45 -5.55 10.53
CA ASP A 119 -22.10 -6.52 11.57
C ASP A 119 -21.02 -7.53 11.12
N ASN A 120 -20.45 -7.34 9.91
CA ASN A 120 -19.41 -8.23 9.41
C ASN A 120 -18.12 -8.08 10.25
N PRO A 121 -17.41 -9.19 10.60
CA PRO A 121 -16.17 -9.14 11.37
C PRO A 121 -15.07 -8.24 10.78
N TYR A 122 -15.07 -8.04 9.47
CA TYR A 122 -14.13 -7.18 8.77
C TYR A 122 -14.62 -5.73 8.64
N ARG A 123 -15.82 -5.39 9.14
CA ARG A 123 -16.39 -4.04 8.97
C ARG A 123 -15.41 -2.96 9.42
N ASP A 124 -14.89 -3.10 10.62
CA ASP A 124 -13.99 -2.13 11.24
C ASP A 124 -12.53 -2.21 10.78
N TYR A 125 -12.22 -3.04 9.77
CA TYR A 125 -10.90 -3.00 9.11
C TYR A 125 -10.76 -1.77 8.21
N TYR A 126 -11.89 -1.15 7.84
CA TYR A 126 -11.94 0.06 7.02
C TYR A 126 -12.69 1.17 7.77
N ILE A 127 -12.52 2.39 7.29
CA ILE A 127 -13.13 3.56 7.90
C ILE A 127 -14.48 3.83 7.26
N TRP A 128 -15.55 3.41 7.94
CA TRP A 128 -16.93 3.63 7.53
C TRP A 128 -17.60 4.69 8.40
N ARG A 129 -18.43 5.54 7.80
CA ARG A 129 -19.20 6.55 8.53
C ARG A 129 -20.58 6.73 7.90
N PRO A 130 -21.63 6.97 8.70
CA PRO A 130 -22.90 7.42 8.17
C PRO A 130 -22.76 8.79 7.51
N GLY A 131 -23.58 9.06 6.52
CA GLY A 131 -23.67 10.39 5.93
C GLY A 131 -24.16 11.43 6.94
N LYS A 132 -23.87 12.69 6.65
CA LYS A 132 -24.29 13.84 7.45
C LYS A 132 -25.21 14.73 6.63
N ASP A 133 -26.45 14.89 7.05
CA ASP A 133 -27.48 15.70 6.35
C ASP A 133 -27.66 15.33 4.87
N GLY A 134 -27.61 14.03 4.56
CA GLY A 134 -27.73 13.49 3.20
C GLY A 134 -26.50 13.73 2.30
N LYS A 135 -25.34 14.00 2.89
CA LYS A 135 -24.06 14.25 2.23
C LYS A 135 -22.97 13.37 2.83
N GLU A 136 -21.77 13.51 2.28
CA GLU A 136 -20.55 12.86 2.76
C GLU A 136 -20.30 13.19 4.26
N PRO A 137 -19.61 12.31 5.01
CA PRO A 137 -19.33 12.50 6.45
C PRO A 137 -18.56 13.78 6.79
N ASN A 138 -17.66 14.20 5.89
CA ASN A 138 -16.92 15.45 5.95
C ASN A 138 -16.58 15.96 4.54
N ASN A 139 -15.90 17.09 4.46
CA ASN A 139 -15.58 17.76 3.20
C ASN A 139 -14.19 17.43 2.64
N TRP A 140 -13.57 16.31 3.02
CA TRP A 140 -12.22 15.99 2.56
C TRP A 140 -12.18 15.67 1.07
N GLU A 141 -11.14 16.19 0.42
CA GLU A 141 -10.82 15.91 -0.99
C GLU A 141 -9.86 14.71 -1.08
N SER A 142 -10.14 13.81 -2.02
CA SER A 142 -9.22 12.75 -2.40
C SER A 142 -7.96 13.34 -3.06
N THR A 143 -6.82 12.69 -2.90
CA THR A 143 -5.57 13.03 -3.59
C THR A 143 -5.73 13.01 -5.10
N PHE A 144 -6.64 12.16 -5.62
CA PHE A 144 -6.97 12.06 -7.04
C PHE A 144 -8.18 12.92 -7.45
N SER A 145 -8.51 13.91 -6.63
CA SER A 145 -9.65 14.83 -6.77
C SER A 145 -11.03 14.24 -6.45
N GLY A 146 -11.98 15.14 -6.17
CA GLY A 146 -13.33 14.75 -5.76
C GLY A 146 -13.43 14.43 -4.27
N SER A 147 -14.54 13.84 -3.85
CA SER A 147 -14.75 13.44 -2.46
C SER A 147 -13.75 12.35 -2.04
N ALA A 148 -13.27 12.40 -0.80
CA ALA A 148 -12.56 11.30 -0.17
C ALA A 148 -13.50 10.21 0.39
N TRP A 149 -14.79 10.32 0.12
CA TRP A 149 -15.81 9.40 0.60
C TRP A 149 -16.64 8.85 -0.54
N GLU A 150 -16.82 7.52 -0.57
CA GLU A 150 -17.69 6.83 -1.52
C GLU A 150 -18.87 6.19 -0.80
N TYR A 151 -20.08 6.39 -1.33
CA TYR A 151 -21.32 5.87 -0.77
C TYR A 151 -21.52 4.40 -1.14
N ASP A 152 -21.87 3.59 -0.16
CA ASP A 152 -22.26 2.19 -0.34
C ASP A 152 -23.76 2.00 -0.09
N GLU A 153 -24.48 1.67 -1.16
CA GLU A 153 -25.94 1.50 -1.12
C GLU A 153 -26.37 0.31 -0.25
N VAL A 154 -25.51 -0.71 -0.10
CA VAL A 154 -25.86 -1.94 0.63
C VAL A 154 -25.95 -1.67 2.13
N THR A 155 -25.04 -0.86 2.64
CA THR A 155 -24.95 -0.59 4.07
C THR A 155 -25.44 0.82 4.46
N ASP A 156 -25.78 1.67 3.48
CA ASP A 156 -26.21 3.06 3.69
C ASP A 156 -25.19 3.85 4.54
N GLU A 157 -23.91 3.69 4.18
CA GLU A 157 -22.77 4.40 4.78
C GLU A 157 -21.73 4.73 3.71
N TYR A 158 -20.74 5.54 4.11
CA TYR A 158 -19.61 5.91 3.27
C TYR A 158 -18.33 5.29 3.78
N TYR A 159 -17.45 4.85 2.87
CA TYR A 159 -16.08 4.51 3.23
C TYR A 159 -15.09 5.59 2.81
N LEU A 160 -14.04 5.76 3.60
CA LEU A 160 -12.95 6.69 3.30
C LEU A 160 -12.01 6.12 2.26
N HIS A 161 -11.61 6.94 1.29
CA HIS A 161 -10.54 6.66 0.33
C HIS A 161 -9.73 7.95 0.07
N LEU A 162 -8.56 8.08 0.66
CA LEU A 162 -7.71 9.26 0.44
C LEU A 162 -7.06 9.29 -0.94
N PHE A 163 -7.08 8.16 -1.67
CA PHE A 163 -6.62 8.00 -3.05
C PHE A 163 -7.78 7.63 -3.97
N SER A 164 -7.62 6.66 -4.87
CA SER A 164 -8.73 6.17 -5.68
C SER A 164 -9.87 5.62 -4.82
N ARG A 165 -11.11 5.76 -5.30
CA ARG A 165 -12.27 5.08 -4.69
C ARG A 165 -12.12 3.54 -4.66
N LYS A 166 -11.20 2.99 -5.47
CA LYS A 166 -10.81 1.58 -5.45
C LYS A 166 -9.71 1.28 -4.41
N GLN A 167 -9.31 2.26 -3.62
CA GLN A 167 -8.30 2.15 -2.57
C GLN A 167 -8.88 2.57 -1.21
N PRO A 168 -9.80 1.77 -0.62
CA PRO A 168 -10.39 2.09 0.67
C PRO A 168 -9.34 2.13 1.78
N ASP A 169 -9.40 3.17 2.62
CA ASP A 169 -8.47 3.39 3.72
C ASP A 169 -8.66 2.39 4.85
N LEU A 170 -7.56 1.78 5.28
CA LEU A 170 -7.52 0.85 6.41
C LEU A 170 -7.65 1.60 7.75
N ASN A 171 -8.39 1.00 8.67
CA ASN A 171 -8.64 1.55 10.00
C ASN A 171 -7.60 1.10 11.02
N TRP A 172 -6.48 1.81 11.10
CA TRP A 172 -5.39 1.50 12.04
C TRP A 172 -5.77 1.64 13.53
N GLU A 173 -6.92 2.24 13.85
CA GLU A 173 -7.45 2.21 15.22
C GLU A 173 -7.88 0.80 15.63
N ASN A 174 -8.20 -0.08 14.68
CA ASN A 174 -8.56 -1.47 14.94
C ASN A 174 -7.32 -2.32 15.27
N PRO A 175 -7.18 -2.86 16.50
CA PRO A 175 -6.01 -3.65 16.86
C PRO A 175 -5.91 -4.98 16.13
N GLN A 176 -7.04 -5.58 15.71
CA GLN A 176 -7.02 -6.83 14.96
C GLN A 176 -6.44 -6.60 13.56
N LEU A 177 -6.82 -5.52 12.87
CA LEU A 177 -6.21 -5.14 11.60
C LEU A 177 -4.69 -4.95 11.75
N ARG A 178 -4.23 -4.26 12.81
CA ARG A 178 -2.79 -4.10 13.05
C ARG A 178 -2.07 -5.43 13.18
N HIS A 179 -2.68 -6.41 13.88
CA HIS A 179 -2.09 -7.74 14.00
C HIS A 179 -1.96 -8.44 12.65
N GLU A 180 -3.00 -8.39 11.81
CA GLU A 180 -2.94 -8.96 10.44
C GLU A 180 -1.80 -8.32 9.62
N ILE A 181 -1.64 -7.00 9.71
CA ILE A 181 -0.56 -6.29 9.01
C ILE A 181 0.81 -6.70 9.56
N TYR A 182 0.99 -6.79 10.89
CA TYR A 182 2.26 -7.20 11.48
C TYR A 182 2.60 -8.66 11.16
N ASP A 183 1.62 -9.55 11.10
CA ASP A 183 1.82 -10.94 10.73
C ASP A 183 2.18 -11.08 9.25
N MET A 184 1.57 -10.29 8.37
CA MET A 184 1.95 -10.19 6.97
C MET A 184 3.39 -9.67 6.81
N MET A 185 3.78 -8.62 7.56
CA MET A 185 5.15 -8.11 7.53
C MET A 185 6.15 -9.17 7.99
N LYS A 186 5.87 -9.88 9.09
CA LYS A 186 6.71 -10.98 9.57
C LYS A 186 6.84 -12.08 8.53
N TRP A 187 5.75 -12.45 7.86
CA TRP A 187 5.75 -13.47 6.83
C TRP A 187 6.73 -13.15 5.69
N TRP A 188 6.79 -11.89 5.23
CA TRP A 188 7.78 -11.47 4.24
C TRP A 188 9.21 -11.44 4.81
N LEU A 189 9.40 -10.99 6.04
CA LEU A 189 10.70 -11.02 6.72
C LEU A 189 11.19 -12.46 6.93
N ASP A 190 10.31 -13.39 7.26
CA ASP A 190 10.63 -14.82 7.42
C ASP A 190 10.99 -15.47 6.06
N LYS A 191 10.49 -14.93 4.95
CA LYS A 191 10.94 -15.30 3.61
C LYS A 191 12.33 -14.76 3.27
N GLY A 192 12.86 -13.81 4.05
CA GLY A 192 14.23 -13.35 3.94
C GLY A 192 14.44 -11.97 3.34
N ILE A 193 13.41 -11.16 3.13
CA ILE A 193 13.61 -9.76 2.69
C ILE A 193 14.40 -8.96 3.74
N ASP A 194 15.10 -7.94 3.29
CA ASP A 194 15.95 -7.11 4.16
C ASP A 194 15.21 -5.94 4.80
N GLY A 195 13.98 -5.67 4.37
CA GLY A 195 13.15 -4.60 4.93
C GLY A 195 12.03 -4.16 4.02
N PHE A 196 11.44 -3.02 4.37
CA PHE A 196 10.34 -2.41 3.63
C PHE A 196 10.64 -0.95 3.28
N ARG A 197 10.16 -0.51 2.14
CA ARG A 197 9.86 0.90 1.86
C ARG A 197 8.39 1.12 2.22
N MET A 198 8.13 2.04 3.13
CA MET A 198 6.79 2.29 3.66
C MET A 198 6.08 3.36 2.83
N ASP A 199 5.07 2.95 2.07
CA ASP A 199 4.26 3.84 1.23
C ASP A 199 3.29 4.65 2.08
N VAL A 200 3.25 5.96 1.87
CA VAL A 200 2.36 6.93 2.56
C VAL A 200 2.09 6.60 4.04
N ILE A 201 3.07 6.07 4.72
CA ILE A 201 2.96 5.57 6.09
C ILE A 201 2.56 6.67 7.09
N ASN A 202 2.82 7.90 6.76
CA ASN A 202 2.40 9.06 7.55
C ASN A 202 0.89 9.38 7.45
N PHE A 203 0.12 8.62 6.64
CA PHE A 203 -1.33 8.79 6.52
C PHE A 203 -2.14 7.80 7.38
N ILE A 204 -1.52 6.81 8.00
CA ILE A 204 -2.23 5.73 8.71
C ILE A 204 -3.00 6.21 9.95
N SER A 205 -2.59 7.30 10.59
CA SER A 205 -3.24 7.89 11.75
C SER A 205 -4.05 9.11 11.37
N LYS A 206 -5.36 9.04 11.60
CA LYS A 206 -6.28 10.15 11.33
C LYS A 206 -6.68 10.84 12.64
N GLU A 207 -7.03 12.14 12.55
CA GLU A 207 -7.57 12.89 13.70
C GLU A 207 -8.89 12.27 14.17
N PRO A 208 -9.06 12.00 15.46
CA PRO A 208 -10.31 11.46 16.01
C PRO A 208 -11.53 12.32 15.62
N GLY A 209 -12.61 11.64 15.22
CA GLY A 209 -13.83 12.31 14.80
C GLY A 209 -13.86 12.80 13.35
N LEU A 210 -12.73 12.74 12.63
CA LEU A 210 -12.63 13.10 11.21
C LEU A 210 -13.28 14.45 10.90
N PRO A 211 -12.81 15.57 11.49
CA PRO A 211 -13.49 16.87 11.41
C PRO A 211 -13.45 17.44 9.99
N ASP A 212 -14.42 18.32 9.69
CA ASP A 212 -14.38 19.09 8.44
C ASP A 212 -13.11 19.96 8.36
N ALA A 213 -12.52 20.03 7.18
CA ALA A 213 -11.44 20.96 6.89
C ALA A 213 -11.99 22.39 6.73
N PRO A 214 -11.26 23.43 7.17
CA PRO A 214 -11.68 24.81 6.99
C PRO A 214 -11.94 25.11 5.52
N THR A 215 -13.15 25.57 5.21
CA THR A 215 -13.60 25.77 3.83
C THR A 215 -13.33 27.18 3.35
N PRO A 216 -12.43 27.39 2.37
CA PRO A 216 -12.37 28.63 1.62
C PRO A 216 -13.65 28.83 0.79
N ASP A 217 -14.04 30.05 0.56
CA ASP A 217 -15.25 30.38 -0.21
C ASP A 217 -15.29 29.64 -1.57
N GLY A 218 -16.40 28.95 -1.81
CA GLY A 218 -16.74 28.35 -3.11
C GLY A 218 -16.18 26.95 -3.42
N LYS A 219 -15.42 26.32 -2.51
CA LYS A 219 -14.97 24.93 -2.66
C LYS A 219 -15.89 23.95 -1.96
N LYS A 220 -16.23 22.84 -2.64
CA LYS A 220 -17.03 21.75 -2.06
C LYS A 220 -16.15 20.77 -1.26
N TYR A 221 -15.00 20.40 -1.80
CA TYR A 221 -14.04 19.49 -1.18
C TYR A 221 -12.72 20.20 -0.91
N ILE A 222 -12.08 19.88 0.20
CA ILE A 222 -10.91 20.56 0.72
C ILE A 222 -9.85 19.52 1.09
N ASN A 223 -8.59 19.80 0.79
CA ASN A 223 -7.50 18.98 1.28
C ASN A 223 -7.53 18.91 2.82
N GLY A 224 -7.81 17.72 3.34
CA GLY A 224 -7.88 17.43 4.78
C GLY A 224 -6.55 17.06 5.41
N GLY A 225 -5.42 17.25 4.71
CA GLY A 225 -4.08 16.76 5.10
C GLY A 225 -3.69 17.07 6.55
N GLN A 226 -4.06 18.23 7.06
CA GLN A 226 -3.82 18.59 8.48
C GLN A 226 -4.46 17.61 9.50
N TYR A 227 -5.39 16.75 9.07
CA TYR A 227 -6.10 15.79 9.92
C TYR A 227 -5.71 14.33 9.68
N TYR A 228 -4.91 14.06 8.65
CA TYR A 228 -4.48 12.69 8.33
C TYR A 228 -3.02 12.56 7.92
N ILE A 229 -2.27 13.67 7.79
CA ILE A 229 -0.81 13.62 7.58
C ILE A 229 -0.13 13.75 8.93
N ASP A 230 0.77 12.83 9.24
CA ASP A 230 1.51 12.80 10.52
C ASP A 230 0.57 12.83 11.76
N GLY A 231 -0.50 12.07 11.69
CA GLY A 231 -1.52 12.02 12.73
C GLY A 231 -0.98 11.58 14.10
N PRO A 232 -1.75 11.80 15.18
CA PRO A 232 -1.24 11.78 16.55
C PRO A 232 -0.71 10.42 17.02
N ARG A 233 -1.12 9.32 16.37
CA ARG A 233 -0.77 7.94 16.76
C ARG A 233 0.14 7.24 15.76
N SER A 234 0.69 7.93 14.74
CA SER A 234 1.50 7.30 13.70
C SER A 234 2.67 6.48 14.27
N HIS A 235 3.40 7.01 15.25
CA HIS A 235 4.50 6.29 15.91
C HIS A 235 4.06 5.21 16.90
N GLU A 236 2.82 5.22 17.35
CA GLU A 236 2.26 4.14 18.19
C GLU A 236 1.92 2.90 17.35
N PHE A 237 1.52 3.13 16.11
CA PHE A 237 1.11 2.07 15.19
C PHE A 237 2.28 1.36 14.51
N LEU A 238 3.48 1.88 14.64
CA LEU A 238 4.75 1.37 14.08
C LEU A 238 5.75 1.06 15.18
#